data_b7fc195a30632a787678a8b1a6e59373
#
_entry.id   b7fc195a30632a787678a8b1a6e59373
#
_cell.length_a   1.000
_cell.length_b   1.000
_cell.length_c   1.000
_cell.angle_alpha   90.00
_cell.angle_beta   90.00
_cell.angle_gamma   90.00
#
_symmetry.space_group_name_H-M   'P 1'
#
loop_
_entity.id
_entity.type
_entity.pdbx_description
1 polymer ?
#
loop_
_entity_poly.entity_id
_entity_poly.type
_entity_poly.pdbx_seq_one_letter_code
_entity_poly.pdbx_strand_id
1 'polypeptide(L)'
;MERISQAARNMLADRLLPFWKALRDEENGGYYGYMDFDLNLDKKGEKGCILNSRILWFFSQAAMVLQDDSLIPYARHAYDFLREKCLDREYGGVFWSLTWDGKPLDDSKHTYNQAFAIYALSAYYRLTGEREALELARELFVLIEKKCTDKGGYLEAFSREFAPVSNEKLSENGVMAERTMNTLLHVFEGYAGLYQATNDPQVAGAMERILDIYAAKIYNPELHRQEVFFDRDYNSLIDLTSYGHDIESSWLIDWGTGLLGRAELTKKIAAIDSDLAGHILRTALQPDGSVVNECERGVVDEHRVWWVQAESVLGFVNAWEKHPERVEFREAAAWVWQYIQKKIVDSRPGGEWFWRLNSDGTPDREKPTVEPWKCPYHNGRMCLELIRRDPDVYV
;
A
#
# COMPACT_ATOMS: atom_id res chain seq x y z
N MET A 1 15.20 16.62 -20.36
CA MET A 1 14.09 15.79 -19.85
C MET A 1 14.59 14.37 -19.77
N GLU A 2 14.49 13.77 -18.61
CA GLU A 2 14.90 12.40 -18.32
C GLU A 2 13.65 11.48 -18.38
N ARG A 3 13.81 10.21 -18.72
CA ARG A 3 12.72 9.23 -18.60
C ARG A 3 12.35 9.04 -17.13
N ILE A 4 11.06 8.99 -16.81
CA ILE A 4 10.58 8.84 -15.43
C ILE A 4 11.10 7.55 -14.78
N SER A 5 11.30 6.47 -15.55
CA SER A 5 11.90 5.23 -15.05
C SER A 5 13.36 5.39 -14.61
N GLN A 6 14.15 6.22 -15.31
CA GLN A 6 15.51 6.53 -14.90
C GLN A 6 15.51 7.44 -13.65
N ALA A 7 14.64 8.44 -13.62
CA ALA A 7 14.46 9.30 -12.45
C ALA A 7 14.03 8.47 -11.22
N ALA A 8 13.19 7.45 -11.40
CA ALA A 8 12.80 6.50 -10.35
C ALA A 8 13.99 5.62 -9.88
N ARG A 9 14.87 5.19 -10.78
CA ARG A 9 16.12 4.49 -10.40
C ARG A 9 17.02 5.37 -9.53
N ASN A 10 17.19 6.62 -9.90
CA ASN A 10 17.98 7.57 -9.13
C ASN A 10 17.35 7.80 -7.74
N MET A 11 16.03 7.96 -7.65
CA MET A 11 15.32 8.10 -6.37
C MET A 11 15.53 6.88 -5.45
N LEU A 12 15.46 5.65 -5.99
CA LEU A 12 15.76 4.44 -5.22
C LEU A 12 17.21 4.40 -4.76
N ALA A 13 18.16 4.61 -5.67
CA ALA A 13 19.59 4.45 -5.41
C ALA A 13 20.14 5.51 -4.44
N ASP A 14 19.71 6.77 -4.62
CA ASP A 14 20.32 7.89 -3.92
C ASP A 14 19.58 8.23 -2.61
N ARG A 15 18.34 7.75 -2.42
CA ARG A 15 17.50 8.16 -1.31
C ARG A 15 16.83 6.99 -0.57
N LEU A 16 15.94 6.26 -1.22
CA LEU A 16 15.12 5.29 -0.51
C LEU A 16 15.92 4.09 0.00
N LEU A 17 16.75 3.48 -0.84
CA LEU A 17 17.55 2.32 -0.42
C LEU A 17 18.56 2.67 0.68
N PRO A 18 19.38 3.74 0.60
CA PRO A 18 20.29 4.10 1.68
C PRO A 18 19.58 4.40 2.99
N PHE A 19 18.46 5.13 2.94
CA PHE A 19 17.67 5.46 4.12
C PHE A 19 17.16 4.21 4.84
N TRP A 20 16.46 3.35 4.10
CA TRP A 20 15.83 2.15 4.70
C TRP A 20 16.85 1.08 5.09
N LYS A 21 17.99 0.98 4.41
CA LYS A 21 19.12 0.14 4.86
C LYS A 21 19.66 0.58 6.22
N ALA A 22 19.74 1.90 6.48
CA ALA A 22 20.25 2.45 7.73
C ALA A 22 19.31 2.23 8.94
N LEU A 23 18.04 1.91 8.70
CA LEU A 23 17.06 1.65 9.76
C LEU A 23 17.01 0.18 10.21
N ARG A 24 17.89 -0.67 9.72
CA ARG A 24 18.01 -2.05 10.16
C ARG A 24 18.46 -2.12 11.62
N ASP A 25 17.71 -2.83 12.48
CA ASP A 25 18.07 -3.07 13.87
C ASP A 25 18.86 -4.37 13.99
N GLU A 26 20.18 -4.23 14.12
CA GLU A 26 21.10 -5.37 14.21
C GLU A 26 21.06 -6.08 15.58
N GLU A 27 20.53 -5.41 16.62
CA GLU A 27 20.53 -5.96 17.97
C GLU A 27 19.28 -6.78 18.27
N ASN A 28 18.10 -6.26 17.85
CA ASN A 28 16.80 -6.84 18.21
C ASN A 28 16.04 -7.42 17.02
N GLY A 29 16.61 -7.31 15.81
CA GLY A 29 15.99 -7.77 14.57
C GLY A 29 14.94 -6.82 14.02
N GLY A 30 14.58 -7.01 12.77
CA GLY A 30 13.66 -6.13 12.04
C GLY A 30 14.21 -4.74 11.81
N TYR A 31 13.31 -3.78 11.68
CA TYR A 31 13.67 -2.39 11.40
C TYR A 31 13.10 -1.48 12.49
N TYR A 32 13.81 -0.38 12.77
CA TYR A 32 13.34 0.63 13.72
C TYR A 32 12.00 1.21 13.27
N GLY A 33 11.09 1.36 14.23
CA GLY A 33 9.68 1.68 13.96
C GLY A 33 9.31 3.16 13.98
N TYR A 34 10.22 4.04 14.45
CA TYR A 34 9.88 5.45 14.58
C TYR A 34 11.10 6.36 14.41
N MET A 35 10.92 7.42 13.62
CA MET A 35 11.83 8.55 13.47
C MET A 35 11.01 9.82 13.37
N ASP A 36 11.30 10.80 14.23
CA ASP A 36 10.56 12.07 14.24
C ASP A 36 10.82 12.94 13.00
N PHE A 37 10.15 14.09 12.94
CA PHE A 37 10.35 15.06 11.85
C PHE A 37 11.79 15.55 11.72
N ASP A 38 12.48 15.76 12.85
CA ASP A 38 13.83 16.29 12.88
C ASP A 38 14.91 15.20 12.68
N LEU A 39 14.49 14.01 12.21
CA LEU A 39 15.32 12.83 11.90
C LEU A 39 15.99 12.20 13.14
N ASN A 40 15.42 12.39 14.33
CA ASN A 40 15.86 11.68 15.52
C ASN A 40 15.26 10.28 15.55
N LEU A 41 16.13 9.27 15.47
CA LEU A 41 15.72 7.88 15.52
C LEU A 41 15.41 7.46 16.95
N ASP A 42 14.16 7.02 17.21
CA ASP A 42 13.81 6.33 18.45
C ASP A 42 14.08 4.82 18.34
N LYS A 43 15.22 4.38 18.89
CA LYS A 43 15.60 2.96 18.91
C LYS A 43 14.72 2.10 19.81
N LYS A 44 13.90 2.72 20.66
CA LYS A 44 12.94 2.04 21.55
C LYS A 44 11.49 2.24 21.12
N GLY A 45 11.28 2.82 19.95
CA GLY A 45 9.97 2.95 19.33
C GLY A 45 9.34 1.59 19.03
N GLU A 46 8.04 1.56 19.05
CA GLU A 46 7.22 0.40 18.68
C GLU A 46 7.54 -0.09 17.26
N LYS A 47 7.59 -1.41 17.09
CA LYS A 47 7.78 -2.06 15.78
C LYS A 47 6.46 -2.58 15.25
N GLY A 48 5.85 -1.87 14.33
CA GLY A 48 4.67 -2.34 13.62
C GLY A 48 4.95 -3.60 12.78
N CYS A 49 4.12 -4.64 12.91
CA CYS A 49 4.26 -5.82 12.05
C CYS A 49 4.00 -5.46 10.58
N ILE A 50 3.11 -4.51 10.32
CA ILE A 50 2.85 -3.99 8.96
C ILE A 50 4.08 -3.28 8.37
N LEU A 51 4.79 -2.47 9.17
CA LEU A 51 6.01 -1.80 8.73
C LEU A 51 7.05 -2.83 8.25
N ASN A 52 7.31 -3.86 9.07
CA ASN A 52 8.29 -4.89 8.74
C ASN A 52 7.85 -5.77 7.56
N SER A 53 6.55 -6.03 7.39
CA SER A 53 5.99 -6.70 6.21
C SER A 53 6.23 -5.86 4.94
N ARG A 54 5.95 -4.57 4.98
CA ARG A 54 6.15 -3.64 3.85
C ARG A 54 7.63 -3.48 3.49
N ILE A 55 8.53 -3.47 4.48
CA ILE A 55 9.98 -3.44 4.26
C ILE A 55 10.47 -4.76 3.64
N LEU A 56 9.97 -5.91 4.10
CA LEU A 56 10.24 -7.21 3.48
C LEU A 56 9.85 -7.21 2.00
N TRP A 57 8.64 -6.75 1.71
CA TRP A 57 8.15 -6.60 0.34
C TRP A 57 9.06 -5.68 -0.49
N PHE A 58 9.39 -4.51 0.05
CA PHE A 58 10.20 -3.49 -0.64
C PHE A 58 11.57 -4.02 -1.03
N PHE A 59 12.35 -4.59 -0.10
CA PHE A 59 13.66 -5.12 -0.42
C PHE A 59 13.60 -6.35 -1.34
N SER A 60 12.56 -7.19 -1.20
CA SER A 60 12.35 -8.32 -2.09
C SER A 60 12.08 -7.87 -3.52
N GLN A 61 11.19 -6.90 -3.71
CA GLN A 61 10.89 -6.35 -5.04
C GLN A 61 12.06 -5.56 -5.61
N ALA A 62 12.76 -4.77 -4.79
CA ALA A 62 13.92 -4.01 -5.23
C ALA A 62 15.04 -4.94 -5.73
N ALA A 63 15.33 -6.03 -5.01
CA ALA A 63 16.31 -7.03 -5.44
C ALA A 63 15.95 -7.60 -6.83
N MET A 64 14.69 -7.97 -7.04
CA MET A 64 14.23 -8.54 -8.32
C MET A 64 14.24 -7.51 -9.46
N VAL A 65 13.73 -6.30 -9.22
CA VAL A 65 13.58 -5.27 -10.28
C VAL A 65 14.92 -4.67 -10.68
N LEU A 66 15.80 -4.44 -9.71
CA LEU A 66 17.13 -3.89 -9.95
C LEU A 66 18.16 -4.96 -10.32
N GLN A 67 17.82 -6.26 -10.16
CA GLN A 67 18.73 -7.39 -10.30
C GLN A 67 19.97 -7.23 -9.39
N ASP A 68 19.73 -6.83 -8.13
CA ASP A 68 20.77 -6.54 -7.13
C ASP A 68 20.66 -7.48 -5.92
N ASP A 69 21.44 -8.56 -5.96
CA ASP A 69 21.49 -9.57 -4.89
C ASP A 69 22.01 -9.01 -3.55
N SER A 70 22.69 -7.84 -3.57
CA SER A 70 23.14 -7.19 -2.32
C SER A 70 21.99 -6.74 -1.42
N LEU A 71 20.75 -6.68 -1.94
CA LEU A 71 19.54 -6.36 -1.21
C LEU A 71 18.90 -7.57 -0.49
N ILE A 72 19.27 -8.80 -0.89
CA ILE A 72 18.73 -10.04 -0.29
C ILE A 72 18.96 -10.11 1.23
N PRO A 73 20.13 -9.74 1.79
CA PRO A 73 20.32 -9.74 3.24
C PRO A 73 19.37 -8.81 4.02
N TYR A 74 18.95 -7.70 3.40
CA TYR A 74 17.98 -6.78 4.01
C TYR A 74 16.55 -7.34 3.97
N ALA A 75 16.17 -7.99 2.88
CA ALA A 75 14.90 -8.73 2.80
C ALA A 75 14.89 -9.89 3.81
N ARG A 76 15.96 -10.68 3.89
CA ARG A 76 16.09 -11.78 4.85
C ARG A 76 15.94 -11.30 6.30
N HIS A 77 16.55 -10.19 6.65
CA HIS A 77 16.46 -9.64 8.01
C HIS A 77 15.01 -9.29 8.40
N ALA A 78 14.24 -8.69 7.47
CA ALA A 78 12.82 -8.44 7.68
C ALA A 78 11.99 -9.75 7.73
N TYR A 79 12.33 -10.73 6.89
CA TYR A 79 11.67 -12.04 6.87
C TYR A 79 11.90 -12.79 8.20
N ASP A 80 13.13 -12.85 8.69
CA ASP A 80 13.44 -13.52 9.95
C ASP A 80 12.67 -12.87 11.11
N PHE A 81 12.59 -11.54 11.15
CA PHE A 81 11.81 -10.84 12.17
C PHE A 81 10.31 -11.12 12.05
N LEU A 82 9.75 -11.10 10.84
CA LEU A 82 8.33 -11.42 10.61
C LEU A 82 8.02 -12.85 11.07
N ARG A 83 8.85 -13.81 10.66
CA ARG A 83 8.70 -15.23 10.97
C ARG A 83 8.86 -15.53 12.47
N GLU A 84 9.84 -14.91 13.13
CA GLU A 84 10.20 -15.26 14.50
C GLU A 84 9.46 -14.46 15.57
N LYS A 85 9.08 -13.21 15.26
CA LYS A 85 8.54 -12.27 16.23
C LYS A 85 7.11 -11.84 15.95
N CYS A 86 6.76 -11.55 14.67
CA CYS A 86 5.43 -11.04 14.35
C CYS A 86 4.34 -12.12 14.32
N LEU A 87 4.69 -13.38 14.04
CA LEU A 87 3.73 -14.49 13.98
C LEU A 87 3.31 -14.95 15.38
N ASP A 88 2.01 -15.02 15.62
CA ASP A 88 1.43 -15.64 16.80
C ASP A 88 1.40 -17.17 16.64
N ARG A 89 2.29 -17.86 17.33
CA ARG A 89 2.41 -19.32 17.26
C ARG A 89 1.29 -20.08 17.98
N GLU A 90 0.51 -19.40 18.81
CA GLU A 90 -0.58 -20.01 19.58
C GLU A 90 -1.91 -19.95 18.83
N TYR A 91 -2.31 -18.76 18.33
CA TYR A 91 -3.60 -18.55 17.67
C TYR A 91 -3.50 -18.37 16.16
N GLY A 92 -2.29 -18.23 15.65
CA GLY A 92 -2.00 -17.93 14.24
C GLY A 92 -2.11 -16.46 13.90
N GLY A 93 -1.73 -16.12 12.67
CA GLY A 93 -1.73 -14.76 12.18
C GLY A 93 -0.56 -13.93 12.69
N VAL A 94 -0.51 -12.65 12.29
CA VAL A 94 0.49 -11.68 12.76
C VAL A 94 -0.14 -10.73 13.77
N PHE A 95 0.65 -10.34 14.79
CA PHE A 95 0.29 -9.31 15.74
C PHE A 95 0.17 -7.93 15.05
N TRP A 96 -0.50 -6.99 15.69
CA TRP A 96 -0.50 -5.60 15.23
C TRP A 96 0.89 -4.97 15.38
N SER A 97 1.44 -5.04 16.60
CA SER A 97 2.74 -4.46 16.88
C SER A 97 3.50 -5.17 17.99
N LEU A 98 4.80 -4.88 18.04
CA LEU A 98 5.76 -5.41 19.00
C LEU A 98 6.49 -4.25 19.70
N THR A 99 6.99 -4.52 20.89
CA THR A 99 7.99 -3.65 21.54
C THR A 99 9.27 -3.61 20.71
N TRP A 100 10.12 -2.65 20.97
CA TRP A 100 11.42 -2.49 20.32
C TRP A 100 12.30 -3.75 20.38
N ASP A 101 12.17 -4.57 21.45
CA ASP A 101 12.92 -5.82 21.66
C ASP A 101 12.16 -7.07 21.15
N GLY A 102 11.07 -6.88 20.41
CA GLY A 102 10.36 -7.93 19.69
C GLY A 102 9.38 -8.78 20.54
N LYS A 103 8.83 -8.22 21.63
CA LYS A 103 7.73 -8.86 22.37
C LYS A 103 6.38 -8.31 21.89
N PRO A 104 5.30 -9.10 21.91
CA PRO A 104 3.96 -8.58 21.59
C PRO A 104 3.61 -7.36 22.45
N LEU A 105 3.27 -6.25 21.82
CA LEU A 105 2.81 -5.02 22.47
C LEU A 105 1.29 -4.86 22.29
N ASP A 106 0.84 -4.91 21.04
CA ASP A 106 -0.56 -4.99 20.69
C ASP A 106 -0.78 -6.32 19.94
N ASP A 107 -1.45 -7.25 20.60
CA ASP A 107 -1.66 -8.60 20.10
C ASP A 107 -2.95 -8.76 19.27
N SER A 108 -3.68 -7.66 19.03
CA SER A 108 -4.88 -7.66 18.19
C SER A 108 -4.55 -8.09 16.75
N LYS A 109 -5.57 -8.60 16.06
CA LYS A 109 -5.47 -9.07 14.68
C LYS A 109 -6.29 -8.17 13.78
N HIS A 110 -5.71 -7.72 12.70
CA HIS A 110 -6.40 -7.02 11.64
C HIS A 110 -6.25 -7.76 10.32
N THR A 111 -7.34 -7.92 9.58
CA THR A 111 -7.34 -8.54 8.25
C THR A 111 -6.35 -7.85 7.34
N TYR A 112 -6.32 -6.54 7.37
CA TYR A 112 -5.37 -5.68 6.66
C TYR A 112 -3.91 -6.09 6.90
N ASN A 113 -3.53 -6.27 8.16
CA ASN A 113 -2.15 -6.63 8.54
C ASN A 113 -1.79 -8.05 8.09
N GLN A 114 -2.74 -9.00 8.16
CA GLN A 114 -2.54 -10.38 7.67
C GLN A 114 -2.31 -10.37 6.15
N ALA A 115 -3.05 -9.55 5.40
CA ALA A 115 -2.92 -9.41 3.96
C ALA A 115 -1.53 -8.87 3.55
N PHE A 116 -1.00 -7.88 4.24
CA PHE A 116 0.36 -7.39 3.99
C PHE A 116 1.45 -8.43 4.30
N ALA A 117 1.25 -9.26 5.30
CA ALA A 117 2.16 -10.37 5.57
C ALA A 117 2.15 -11.39 4.42
N ILE A 118 0.97 -11.73 3.86
CA ILE A 118 0.85 -12.59 2.68
C ILE A 118 1.61 -11.98 1.49
N TYR A 119 1.39 -10.69 1.24
CA TYR A 119 2.02 -9.97 0.13
C TYR A 119 3.55 -10.00 0.22
N ALA A 120 4.06 -9.70 1.40
CA ALA A 120 5.50 -9.69 1.67
C ALA A 120 6.15 -11.07 1.57
N LEU A 121 5.54 -12.09 2.20
CA LEU A 121 6.03 -13.46 2.17
C LEU A 121 6.01 -14.04 0.74
N SER A 122 4.99 -13.72 -0.05
CA SER A 122 4.88 -14.11 -1.45
C SER A 122 5.98 -13.48 -2.31
N ALA A 123 6.29 -12.19 -2.09
CA ALA A 123 7.39 -11.50 -2.76
C ALA A 123 8.75 -12.11 -2.38
N TYR A 124 8.96 -12.40 -1.10
CA TYR A 124 10.19 -13.02 -0.63
C TYR A 124 10.39 -14.44 -1.17
N TYR A 125 9.33 -15.25 -1.22
CA TYR A 125 9.37 -16.56 -1.87
C TYR A 125 9.76 -16.44 -3.36
N ARG A 126 9.20 -15.50 -4.08
CA ARG A 126 9.52 -15.28 -5.50
C ARG A 126 10.99 -14.88 -5.71
N LEU A 127 11.56 -14.13 -4.77
CA LEU A 127 12.97 -13.74 -4.80
C LEU A 127 13.90 -14.90 -4.51
N THR A 128 13.60 -15.70 -3.46
CA THR A 128 14.57 -16.63 -2.85
C THR A 128 14.28 -18.10 -3.10
N GLY A 129 13.02 -18.45 -3.41
CA GLY A 129 12.55 -19.83 -3.42
C GLY A 129 12.33 -20.44 -2.02
N GLU A 130 12.38 -19.62 -0.94
CA GLU A 130 12.22 -20.08 0.45
C GLU A 130 10.81 -20.64 0.67
N ARG A 131 10.72 -21.97 0.81
CA ARG A 131 9.42 -22.67 0.89
C ARG A 131 8.65 -22.34 2.14
N GLU A 132 9.31 -22.14 3.29
CA GLU A 132 8.66 -21.77 4.54
C GLU A 132 7.89 -20.44 4.38
N ALA A 133 8.44 -19.47 3.64
CA ALA A 133 7.74 -18.21 3.36
C ALA A 133 6.44 -18.42 2.57
N LEU A 134 6.44 -19.33 1.60
CA LEU A 134 5.23 -19.67 0.83
C LEU A 134 4.20 -20.41 1.70
N GLU A 135 4.65 -21.33 2.54
CA GLU A 135 3.77 -22.07 3.47
C GLU A 135 3.09 -21.11 4.45
N LEU A 136 3.83 -20.20 5.05
CA LEU A 136 3.30 -19.15 5.93
C LEU A 136 2.29 -18.23 5.19
N ALA A 137 2.57 -17.84 3.95
CA ALA A 137 1.64 -17.03 3.16
C ALA A 137 0.32 -17.79 2.91
N ARG A 138 0.37 -19.09 2.62
CA ARG A 138 -0.81 -19.94 2.45
C ARG A 138 -1.57 -20.16 3.76
N GLU A 139 -0.88 -20.34 4.86
CA GLU A 139 -1.51 -20.45 6.19
C GLU A 139 -2.29 -19.17 6.53
N LEU A 140 -1.71 -18.00 6.27
CA LEU A 140 -2.38 -16.70 6.47
C LEU A 140 -3.57 -16.52 5.52
N PHE A 141 -3.47 -16.94 4.26
CA PHE A 141 -4.59 -16.95 3.32
C PHE A 141 -5.75 -17.79 3.86
N VAL A 142 -5.47 -19.03 4.27
CA VAL A 142 -6.49 -19.93 4.84
C VAL A 142 -7.08 -19.35 6.14
N LEU A 143 -6.27 -18.68 6.94
CA LEU A 143 -6.69 -18.02 8.18
C LEU A 143 -7.66 -16.87 7.88
N ILE A 144 -7.33 -15.98 6.95
CA ILE A 144 -8.24 -14.89 6.54
C ILE A 144 -9.56 -15.46 6.05
N GLU A 145 -9.54 -16.41 5.12
CA GLU A 145 -10.74 -17.00 4.54
C GLU A 145 -11.63 -17.71 5.57
N LYS A 146 -11.06 -18.26 6.64
CA LYS A 146 -11.82 -18.98 7.68
C LYS A 146 -12.23 -18.13 8.87
N LYS A 147 -11.42 -17.16 9.29
CA LYS A 147 -11.61 -16.42 10.54
C LYS A 147 -11.95 -14.95 10.35
N CYS A 148 -11.54 -14.35 9.23
CA CYS A 148 -11.71 -12.92 9.00
C CYS A 148 -12.83 -12.59 8.00
N THR A 149 -13.64 -13.57 7.63
CA THR A 149 -14.75 -13.40 6.68
C THR A 149 -16.09 -13.78 7.29
N ASP A 150 -17.15 -13.23 6.74
CA ASP A 150 -18.52 -13.68 6.92
C ASP A 150 -19.23 -13.82 5.56
N LYS A 151 -20.56 -13.93 5.55
CA LYS A 151 -21.32 -14.05 4.30
C LYS A 151 -21.23 -12.83 3.38
N GLY A 152 -20.92 -11.65 3.95
CA GLY A 152 -20.82 -10.39 3.21
C GLY A 152 -19.42 -10.14 2.66
N GLY A 153 -18.37 -10.76 3.19
CA GLY A 153 -16.98 -10.52 2.81
C GLY A 153 -16.06 -10.39 4.03
N TYR A 154 -15.06 -9.52 3.93
CA TYR A 154 -14.00 -9.40 4.92
C TYR A 154 -14.39 -8.45 6.06
N LEU A 155 -14.07 -8.85 7.29
CA LEU A 155 -14.20 -8.05 8.51
C LEU A 155 -12.82 -7.47 8.86
N GLU A 156 -12.81 -6.41 9.69
CA GLU A 156 -11.61 -5.60 9.93
C GLU A 156 -10.75 -6.13 11.08
N ALA A 157 -11.31 -6.14 12.31
CA ALA A 157 -10.56 -6.21 13.56
C ALA A 157 -11.01 -7.37 14.46
N PHE A 158 -10.03 -7.98 15.13
CA PHE A 158 -10.25 -9.13 15.99
C PHE A 158 -9.37 -9.05 17.24
N SER A 159 -9.81 -9.70 18.32
CA SER A 159 -8.93 -10.04 19.44
C SER A 159 -7.80 -10.97 19.00
N ARG A 160 -6.88 -11.25 19.89
CA ARG A 160 -5.79 -12.21 19.63
C ARG A 160 -6.31 -13.57 19.16
N GLU A 161 -7.44 -14.04 19.73
CA GLU A 161 -8.08 -15.33 19.43
C GLU A 161 -9.01 -15.29 18.22
N PHE A 162 -9.08 -14.17 17.50
CA PHE A 162 -9.96 -13.92 16.37
C PHE A 162 -11.46 -13.79 16.72
N ALA A 163 -11.81 -13.33 17.94
CA ALA A 163 -13.15 -12.82 18.20
C ALA A 163 -13.29 -11.39 17.62
N PRO A 164 -14.37 -11.07 16.89
CA PRO A 164 -14.57 -9.73 16.32
C PRO A 164 -14.56 -8.64 17.41
N VAL A 165 -13.86 -7.53 17.15
CA VAL A 165 -13.80 -6.33 17.99
C VAL A 165 -14.03 -5.08 17.18
N SER A 166 -14.16 -3.91 17.82
CA SER A 166 -14.29 -2.63 17.12
C SER A 166 -13.04 -2.27 16.34
N ASN A 167 -13.22 -1.69 15.14
CA ASN A 167 -12.14 -1.32 14.23
C ASN A 167 -11.63 0.10 14.50
N GLU A 168 -10.99 0.32 15.64
CA GLU A 168 -10.51 1.65 16.04
C GLU A 168 -9.30 2.13 15.22
N LYS A 169 -8.50 1.19 14.69
CA LYS A 169 -7.23 1.48 14.02
C LYS A 169 -7.37 1.89 12.55
N LEU A 170 -8.44 1.44 11.91
CA LEU A 170 -8.72 1.71 10.49
C LEU A 170 -10.08 2.40 10.30
N SER A 171 -10.61 3.00 11.35
CA SER A 171 -11.79 3.86 11.33
C SER A 171 -11.34 5.30 11.55
N GLU A 172 -11.55 6.12 10.55
CA GLU A 172 -11.14 7.52 10.51
C GLU A 172 -12.37 8.43 10.36
N ASN A 173 -12.21 9.73 10.34
CA ASN A 173 -13.27 10.70 10.09
C ASN A 173 -14.47 10.59 11.07
N GLY A 174 -14.25 10.07 12.26
CA GLY A 174 -15.27 9.99 13.33
C GLY A 174 -16.32 8.90 13.13
N VAL A 175 -16.13 7.96 12.22
CA VAL A 175 -17.00 6.80 12.01
C VAL A 175 -16.32 5.51 12.47
N MET A 176 -17.12 4.55 12.95
CA MET A 176 -16.64 3.20 13.27
C MET A 176 -17.12 2.23 12.20
N ALA A 177 -16.21 1.75 11.38
CA ALA A 177 -16.53 0.88 10.25
C ALA A 177 -16.31 -0.60 10.58
N GLU A 178 -17.24 -1.46 10.14
CA GLU A 178 -17.09 -2.91 10.23
C GLU A 178 -16.39 -3.48 8.98
N ARG A 179 -16.43 -2.75 7.88
CA ARG A 179 -15.73 -3.03 6.62
C ARG A 179 -15.18 -1.74 6.04
N THR A 180 -14.02 -1.82 5.41
CA THR A 180 -13.42 -0.67 4.70
C THR A 180 -13.04 -1.07 3.29
N MET A 181 -13.13 -0.13 2.38
CA MET A 181 -12.59 -0.26 1.03
C MET A 181 -11.09 -0.54 1.07
N ASN A 182 -10.37 0.09 2.00
CA ASN A 182 -8.93 -0.04 2.18
C ASN A 182 -8.51 -1.48 2.52
N THR A 183 -9.19 -2.13 3.48
CA THR A 183 -8.92 -3.55 3.78
C THR A 183 -9.24 -4.44 2.58
N LEU A 184 -10.36 -4.23 1.90
CA LEU A 184 -10.72 -5.03 0.72
C LEU A 184 -9.65 -4.93 -0.38
N LEU A 185 -9.16 -3.70 -0.67
CA LEU A 185 -8.12 -3.44 -1.65
C LEU A 185 -6.83 -4.20 -1.33
N HIS A 186 -6.37 -4.14 -0.08
CA HIS A 186 -5.11 -4.77 0.29
C HIS A 186 -5.19 -6.27 0.54
N VAL A 187 -6.37 -6.82 0.86
CA VAL A 187 -6.60 -8.27 0.77
C VAL A 187 -6.48 -8.73 -0.67
N PHE A 188 -7.07 -7.99 -1.62
CA PHE A 188 -6.91 -8.28 -3.04
C PHE A 188 -5.45 -8.23 -3.48
N GLU A 189 -4.71 -7.20 -3.07
CA GLU A 189 -3.28 -7.06 -3.37
C GLU A 189 -2.45 -8.22 -2.81
N GLY A 190 -2.66 -8.58 -1.54
CA GLY A 190 -1.99 -9.71 -0.91
C GLY A 190 -2.26 -11.03 -1.63
N TYR A 191 -3.53 -11.24 -2.03
CA TYR A 191 -3.93 -12.43 -2.79
C TYR A 191 -3.38 -12.41 -4.22
N ALA A 192 -3.33 -11.26 -4.87
CA ALA A 192 -2.72 -11.13 -6.19
C ALA A 192 -1.22 -11.48 -6.15
N GLY A 193 -0.50 -11.04 -5.10
CA GLY A 193 0.89 -11.44 -4.86
C GLY A 193 1.06 -12.94 -4.65
N LEU A 194 0.18 -13.57 -3.87
CA LEU A 194 0.18 -15.01 -3.63
C LEU A 194 -0.20 -15.79 -4.90
N TYR A 195 -1.20 -15.31 -5.64
CA TYR A 195 -1.59 -15.91 -6.91
C TYR A 195 -0.45 -15.85 -7.94
N GLN A 196 0.24 -14.73 -8.03
CA GLN A 196 1.40 -14.57 -8.90
C GLN A 196 2.54 -15.55 -8.54
N ALA A 197 2.66 -15.93 -7.27
CA ALA A 197 3.65 -16.89 -6.80
C ALA A 197 3.25 -18.35 -7.01
N THR A 198 1.94 -18.66 -7.11
CA THR A 198 1.45 -20.03 -7.01
C THR A 198 0.56 -20.50 -8.14
N ASN A 199 -0.17 -19.59 -8.81
CA ASN A 199 -1.30 -19.87 -9.70
C ASN A 199 -2.39 -20.73 -9.03
N ASP A 200 -2.57 -20.60 -7.70
CA ASP A 200 -3.51 -21.41 -6.93
C ASP A 200 -4.97 -21.04 -7.28
N PRO A 201 -5.81 -21.98 -7.73
CA PRO A 201 -7.19 -21.70 -8.12
C PRO A 201 -8.08 -21.27 -6.94
N GLN A 202 -7.75 -21.62 -5.69
CA GLN A 202 -8.49 -21.15 -4.53
C GLN A 202 -8.25 -19.65 -4.29
N VAL A 203 -6.99 -19.20 -4.46
CA VAL A 203 -6.64 -17.79 -4.39
C VAL A 203 -7.30 -17.02 -5.53
N ALA A 204 -7.29 -17.55 -6.76
CA ALA A 204 -8.01 -16.95 -7.89
C ALA A 204 -9.49 -16.75 -7.60
N GLY A 205 -10.16 -17.79 -7.08
CA GLY A 205 -11.58 -17.71 -6.71
C GLY A 205 -11.87 -16.67 -5.60
N ALA A 206 -10.95 -16.48 -4.65
CA ALA A 206 -11.06 -15.44 -3.64
C ALA A 206 -10.90 -14.04 -4.26
N MET A 207 -9.94 -13.85 -5.17
CA MET A 207 -9.77 -12.61 -5.92
C MET A 207 -11.00 -12.27 -6.76
N GLU A 208 -11.58 -13.23 -7.45
CA GLU A 208 -12.81 -13.03 -8.25
C GLU A 208 -13.97 -12.56 -7.35
N ARG A 209 -14.17 -13.16 -6.16
CA ARG A 209 -15.17 -12.69 -5.18
C ARG A 209 -14.93 -11.26 -4.71
N ILE A 210 -13.67 -10.90 -4.44
CA ILE A 210 -13.31 -9.52 -4.06
C ILE A 210 -13.68 -8.55 -5.18
N LEU A 211 -13.38 -8.87 -6.42
CA LEU A 211 -13.71 -8.02 -7.58
C LEU A 211 -15.24 -7.86 -7.76
N ASP A 212 -16.02 -8.90 -7.45
CA ASP A 212 -17.48 -8.78 -7.45
C ASP A 212 -17.99 -7.84 -6.34
N ILE A 213 -17.43 -7.92 -5.12
CA ILE A 213 -17.75 -7.00 -4.03
C ILE A 213 -17.31 -5.56 -4.42
N TYR A 214 -16.11 -5.41 -4.94
CA TYR A 214 -15.58 -4.13 -5.39
C TYR A 214 -16.51 -3.43 -6.38
N ALA A 215 -16.88 -4.13 -7.44
CA ALA A 215 -17.73 -3.57 -8.50
C ALA A 215 -19.20 -3.37 -8.08
N ALA A 216 -19.71 -4.14 -7.11
CA ALA A 216 -21.12 -4.09 -6.74
C ALA A 216 -21.42 -3.30 -5.47
N LYS A 217 -20.40 -3.08 -4.59
CA LYS A 217 -20.59 -2.53 -3.25
C LYS A 217 -19.67 -1.35 -2.95
N ILE A 218 -18.45 -1.34 -3.48
CA ILE A 218 -17.45 -0.33 -3.19
C ILE A 218 -17.51 0.82 -4.20
N TYR A 219 -17.47 0.49 -5.49
CA TYR A 219 -17.55 1.49 -6.54
C TYR A 219 -18.95 2.09 -6.68
N ASN A 220 -19.03 3.41 -6.63
CA ASN A 220 -20.24 4.20 -6.82
C ASN A 220 -20.19 4.90 -8.19
N PRO A 221 -20.93 4.41 -9.21
CA PRO A 221 -20.89 4.98 -10.56
C PRO A 221 -21.57 6.36 -10.68
N GLU A 222 -22.45 6.72 -9.74
CA GLU A 222 -23.12 8.03 -9.75
C GLU A 222 -22.18 9.14 -9.23
N LEU A 223 -21.30 8.79 -8.30
CA LEU A 223 -20.34 9.71 -7.69
C LEU A 223 -18.94 9.59 -8.30
N HIS A 224 -18.72 8.62 -9.19
CA HIS A 224 -17.43 8.34 -9.84
C HIS A 224 -16.29 8.12 -8.85
N ARG A 225 -16.58 7.45 -7.72
CA ARG A 225 -15.63 7.21 -6.62
C ARG A 225 -15.89 5.86 -5.96
N GLN A 226 -15.02 5.50 -5.05
CA GLN A 226 -15.28 4.46 -4.07
C GLN A 226 -15.98 5.02 -2.84
N GLU A 227 -16.92 4.27 -2.26
CA GLU A 227 -17.34 4.47 -0.87
C GLU A 227 -16.27 3.89 0.05
N VAL A 228 -16.06 4.49 1.22
CA VAL A 228 -14.85 4.25 2.04
C VAL A 228 -15.13 3.36 3.25
N PHE A 229 -16.10 3.74 4.08
CA PHE A 229 -16.43 3.11 5.35
C PHE A 229 -17.85 2.54 5.33
N PHE A 230 -18.01 1.31 5.79
CA PHE A 230 -19.26 0.59 5.71
C PHE A 230 -19.64 -0.05 7.04
N ASP A 231 -20.95 -0.20 7.25
CA ASP A 231 -21.48 -1.18 8.18
C ASP A 231 -21.32 -2.61 7.61
N ARG A 232 -21.81 -3.60 8.35
CA ARG A 232 -21.73 -5.01 7.96
C ARG A 232 -22.47 -5.34 6.66
N ASP A 233 -23.50 -4.58 6.31
CA ASP A 233 -24.35 -4.77 5.15
C ASP A 233 -23.90 -3.96 3.91
N TYR A 234 -22.75 -3.28 4.01
CA TYR A 234 -22.21 -2.37 2.98
C TYR A 234 -23.04 -1.09 2.79
N ASN A 235 -23.74 -0.60 3.83
CA ASN A 235 -24.24 0.77 3.81
C ASN A 235 -23.07 1.72 4.07
N SER A 236 -22.90 2.72 3.21
CA SER A 236 -21.87 3.76 3.40
C SER A 236 -22.18 4.59 4.63
N LEU A 237 -21.19 4.80 5.49
CA LEU A 237 -21.33 5.51 6.77
C LEU A 237 -20.98 6.98 6.68
N ILE A 238 -20.38 7.44 5.59
CA ILE A 238 -19.88 8.81 5.45
C ILE A 238 -19.85 9.23 3.97
N ASP A 239 -20.12 10.50 3.73
CA ASP A 239 -19.88 11.12 2.42
C ASP A 239 -18.42 11.58 2.34
N LEU A 240 -17.57 10.69 1.84
CA LEU A 240 -16.12 10.89 1.74
C LEU A 240 -15.60 10.40 0.39
N THR A 241 -14.82 11.23 -0.28
CA THR A 241 -14.00 10.85 -1.43
C THR A 241 -12.54 10.78 -0.98
N SER A 242 -11.96 9.60 -0.95
CA SER A 242 -10.53 9.42 -0.69
C SER A 242 -9.77 9.37 -2.02
N TYR A 243 -9.27 10.53 -2.45
CA TYR A 243 -8.64 10.67 -3.77
C TYR A 243 -7.43 9.75 -3.94
N GLY A 244 -6.67 9.57 -2.85
CA GLY A 244 -5.51 8.67 -2.86
C GLY A 244 -5.89 7.22 -3.09
N HIS A 245 -6.92 6.72 -2.40
CA HIS A 245 -7.37 5.34 -2.58
C HIS A 245 -8.07 5.10 -3.93
N ASP A 246 -8.80 6.09 -4.43
CA ASP A 246 -9.45 5.99 -5.74
C ASP A 246 -8.40 5.82 -6.84
N ILE A 247 -7.34 6.64 -6.83
CA ILE A 247 -6.28 6.54 -7.84
C ILE A 247 -5.41 5.28 -7.62
N GLU A 248 -5.16 4.86 -6.38
CA GLU A 248 -4.46 3.61 -6.07
C GLU A 248 -5.21 2.41 -6.60
N SER A 249 -6.52 2.33 -6.34
CA SER A 249 -7.36 1.24 -6.82
C SER A 249 -7.39 1.16 -8.33
N SER A 250 -7.39 2.30 -9.03
CA SER A 250 -7.47 2.35 -10.49
C SER A 250 -6.34 1.61 -11.23
N TRP A 251 -5.20 1.42 -10.58
CA TRP A 251 -4.10 0.67 -11.17
C TRP A 251 -3.83 -0.67 -10.46
N LEU A 252 -4.04 -0.73 -9.15
CA LEU A 252 -3.74 -1.93 -8.35
C LEU A 252 -4.76 -3.04 -8.62
N ILE A 253 -6.04 -2.68 -8.74
CA ILE A 253 -7.10 -3.62 -9.13
C ILE A 253 -6.92 -4.09 -10.58
N ASP A 254 -6.57 -3.19 -11.50
CA ASP A 254 -6.24 -3.55 -12.89
C ASP A 254 -5.08 -4.54 -12.96
N TRP A 255 -3.99 -4.28 -12.22
CA TRP A 255 -2.85 -5.19 -12.15
C TRP A 255 -3.23 -6.60 -11.70
N GLY A 256 -3.92 -6.72 -10.57
CA GLY A 256 -4.32 -8.02 -10.03
C GLY A 256 -5.35 -8.74 -10.89
N THR A 257 -6.27 -7.99 -11.52
CA THR A 257 -7.26 -8.55 -12.47
C THR A 257 -6.56 -9.09 -13.71
N GLY A 258 -5.53 -8.39 -14.19
CA GLY A 258 -4.71 -8.84 -15.33
C GLY A 258 -4.04 -10.20 -15.07
N LEU A 259 -3.62 -10.49 -13.83
CA LEU A 259 -3.05 -11.78 -13.46
C LEU A 259 -4.02 -12.95 -13.61
N LEU A 260 -5.32 -12.72 -13.42
CA LEU A 260 -6.37 -13.75 -13.55
C LEU A 260 -6.62 -14.15 -15.02
N GLY A 261 -6.34 -13.27 -15.98
CA GLY A 261 -6.51 -13.56 -17.41
C GLY A 261 -7.97 -13.82 -17.83
N ARG A 262 -8.95 -13.22 -17.11
CA ARG A 262 -10.39 -13.35 -17.38
C ARG A 262 -10.89 -12.17 -18.22
N ALA A 263 -11.04 -12.32 -19.53
CA ALA A 263 -11.32 -11.22 -20.45
C ALA A 263 -12.55 -10.37 -20.07
N GLU A 264 -13.68 -11.00 -19.72
CA GLU A 264 -14.91 -10.28 -19.33
C GLU A 264 -14.72 -9.50 -18.02
N LEU A 265 -14.04 -10.11 -17.06
CA LEU A 265 -13.73 -9.45 -15.77
C LEU A 265 -12.78 -8.27 -15.98
N THR A 266 -11.72 -8.47 -16.78
CA THR A 266 -10.78 -7.40 -17.12
C THR A 266 -11.49 -6.23 -17.78
N LYS A 267 -12.42 -6.48 -18.71
CA LYS A 267 -13.20 -5.42 -19.36
C LYS A 267 -14.09 -4.65 -18.39
N LYS A 268 -14.79 -5.38 -17.49
CA LYS A 268 -15.65 -4.76 -16.46
C LYS A 268 -14.84 -3.86 -15.52
N ILE A 269 -13.72 -4.35 -15.03
CA ILE A 269 -12.85 -3.62 -14.10
C ILE A 269 -12.16 -2.43 -14.77
N ALA A 270 -11.64 -2.59 -15.99
CA ALA A 270 -11.00 -1.50 -16.71
C ALA A 270 -11.91 -0.28 -16.91
N ALA A 271 -13.23 -0.47 -17.03
CA ALA A 271 -14.17 0.64 -17.10
C ALA A 271 -14.25 1.42 -15.79
N ILE A 272 -14.21 0.73 -14.63
CA ILE A 272 -14.19 1.35 -13.30
C ILE A 272 -12.88 2.10 -13.10
N ASP A 273 -11.75 1.46 -13.40
CA ASP A 273 -10.40 2.02 -13.21
C ASP A 273 -10.21 3.30 -14.03
N SER A 274 -10.69 3.29 -15.28
CA SER A 274 -10.64 4.46 -16.16
C SER A 274 -11.53 5.61 -15.66
N ASP A 275 -12.68 5.31 -15.08
CA ASP A 275 -13.58 6.31 -14.49
C ASP A 275 -12.98 6.95 -13.25
N LEU A 276 -12.44 6.15 -12.32
CA LEU A 276 -11.75 6.65 -11.13
C LEU A 276 -10.56 7.55 -11.49
N ALA A 277 -9.65 7.09 -12.35
CA ALA A 277 -8.51 7.91 -12.77
C ALA A 277 -8.94 9.21 -13.46
N GLY A 278 -10.00 9.15 -14.29
CA GLY A 278 -10.59 10.32 -14.93
C GLY A 278 -11.23 11.29 -13.95
N HIS A 279 -11.84 10.77 -12.87
CA HIS A 279 -12.41 11.61 -11.80
C HIS A 279 -11.31 12.36 -11.06
N ILE A 280 -10.25 11.67 -10.62
CA ILE A 280 -9.11 12.26 -9.92
C ILE A 280 -8.43 13.35 -10.77
N LEU A 281 -8.22 13.09 -12.06
CA LEU A 281 -7.66 14.07 -12.98
C LEU A 281 -8.44 15.40 -13.00
N ARG A 282 -9.78 15.31 -12.93
CA ARG A 282 -10.66 16.49 -13.02
C ARG A 282 -10.88 17.21 -11.70
N THR A 283 -10.85 16.50 -10.58
CA THR A 283 -11.32 17.01 -9.28
C THR A 283 -10.22 17.19 -8.24
N ALA A 284 -9.16 16.38 -8.28
CA ALA A 284 -8.14 16.36 -7.23
C ALA A 284 -6.79 16.93 -7.68
N LEU A 285 -6.45 16.84 -8.98
CA LEU A 285 -5.20 17.39 -9.51
C LEU A 285 -5.24 18.93 -9.49
N GLN A 286 -4.20 19.52 -8.91
CA GLN A 286 -4.09 20.98 -8.74
C GLN A 286 -3.18 21.59 -9.82
N PRO A 287 -3.30 22.91 -10.08
CA PRO A 287 -2.48 23.60 -11.09
C PRO A 287 -0.97 23.55 -10.84
N ASP A 288 -0.54 23.28 -9.59
CA ASP A 288 0.87 23.13 -9.23
C ASP A 288 1.40 21.70 -9.47
N GLY A 289 0.56 20.80 -9.95
CA GLY A 289 0.86 19.40 -10.21
C GLY A 289 0.65 18.48 -9.00
N SER A 290 0.20 19.00 -7.87
CA SER A 290 -0.12 18.16 -6.70
C SER A 290 -1.52 17.57 -6.76
N VAL A 291 -1.77 16.53 -5.94
CA VAL A 291 -3.10 15.97 -5.73
C VAL A 291 -3.49 16.18 -4.26
N VAL A 292 -4.69 16.72 -4.02
CA VAL A 292 -5.24 16.92 -2.66
C VAL A 292 -5.61 15.59 -2.01
N ASN A 293 -5.73 15.57 -0.67
CA ASN A 293 -5.87 14.34 0.08
C ASN A 293 -7.25 13.70 -0.08
N GLU A 294 -8.30 14.38 0.33
CA GLU A 294 -9.67 13.85 0.35
C GLU A 294 -10.71 14.96 0.32
N CYS A 295 -11.99 14.60 0.16
CA CYS A 295 -13.11 15.52 0.26
C CYS A 295 -14.22 14.90 1.10
N GLU A 296 -14.47 15.47 2.29
CA GLU A 296 -15.54 15.05 3.19
C GLU A 296 -16.70 16.05 3.10
N ARG A 297 -17.90 15.57 2.72
CA ARG A 297 -19.13 16.40 2.65
C ARG A 297 -18.93 17.72 1.89
N GLY A 298 -18.14 17.66 0.82
CA GLY A 298 -17.82 18.82 -0.03
C GLY A 298 -16.71 19.72 0.50
N VAL A 299 -16.08 19.39 1.63
CA VAL A 299 -14.92 20.11 2.19
C VAL A 299 -13.65 19.37 1.82
N VAL A 300 -12.81 20.02 1.01
CA VAL A 300 -11.54 19.44 0.56
C VAL A 300 -10.47 19.57 1.64
N ASP A 301 -9.82 18.46 2.00
CA ASP A 301 -8.58 18.45 2.74
C ASP A 301 -7.42 18.77 1.79
N GLU A 302 -6.91 19.98 1.90
CA GLU A 302 -5.85 20.51 1.03
C GLU A 302 -4.43 20.07 1.42
N HIS A 303 -4.24 19.15 2.36
CA HIS A 303 -2.92 18.58 2.61
C HIS A 303 -2.42 17.80 1.37
N ARG A 304 -1.10 17.76 1.22
CA ARG A 304 -0.42 16.97 0.17
C ARG A 304 0.28 15.80 0.83
N VAL A 305 -0.45 14.70 0.95
CA VAL A 305 0.03 13.48 1.60
C VAL A 305 0.93 12.71 0.64
N TRP A 306 2.07 12.25 1.13
CA TRP A 306 3.15 11.63 0.36
C TRP A 306 2.71 10.44 -0.50
N TRP A 307 1.91 9.55 0.09
CA TRP A 307 1.46 8.34 -0.61
C TRP A 307 0.43 8.65 -1.69
N VAL A 308 -0.42 9.63 -1.47
CA VAL A 308 -1.39 10.10 -2.48
C VAL A 308 -0.67 10.57 -3.74
N GLN A 309 0.44 11.29 -3.58
CA GLN A 309 1.24 11.73 -4.72
C GLN A 309 1.87 10.54 -5.45
N ALA A 310 2.45 9.58 -4.71
CA ALA A 310 3.05 8.39 -5.28
C ALA A 310 2.03 7.55 -6.08
N GLU A 311 0.87 7.29 -5.50
CA GLU A 311 -0.20 6.53 -6.16
C GLU A 311 -0.78 7.26 -7.37
N SER A 312 -0.83 8.59 -7.32
CA SER A 312 -1.29 9.40 -8.46
C SER A 312 -0.37 9.27 -9.66
N VAL A 313 0.95 9.22 -9.48
CA VAL A 313 1.87 8.94 -10.59
C VAL A 313 1.56 7.60 -11.23
N LEU A 314 1.39 6.53 -10.44
CA LEU A 314 1.11 5.19 -10.96
C LEU A 314 -0.27 5.09 -11.63
N GLY A 315 -1.30 5.64 -11.00
CA GLY A 315 -2.65 5.62 -11.55
C GLY A 315 -2.75 6.36 -12.88
N PHE A 316 -2.10 7.52 -13.00
CA PHE A 316 -2.08 8.26 -14.26
C PHE A 316 -1.23 7.57 -15.32
N VAL A 317 -0.09 6.96 -14.97
CA VAL A 317 0.68 6.12 -15.90
C VAL A 317 -0.17 4.95 -16.39
N ASN A 318 -0.85 4.24 -15.49
CA ASN A 318 -1.71 3.11 -15.84
C ASN A 318 -2.86 3.53 -16.76
N ALA A 319 -3.52 4.64 -16.45
CA ALA A 319 -4.60 5.18 -17.26
C ALA A 319 -4.13 5.58 -18.66
N TRP A 320 -2.93 6.18 -18.78
CA TRP A 320 -2.33 6.50 -20.08
C TRP A 320 -1.95 5.26 -20.88
N GLU A 321 -1.34 4.25 -20.27
CA GLU A 321 -1.02 2.99 -20.94
C GLU A 321 -2.25 2.29 -21.53
N LYS A 322 -3.41 2.42 -20.86
CA LYS A 322 -4.70 1.90 -21.34
C LYS A 322 -5.37 2.79 -22.39
N HIS A 323 -5.15 4.10 -22.31
CA HIS A 323 -5.76 5.14 -23.14
C HIS A 323 -4.72 6.10 -23.71
N PRO A 324 -3.81 5.65 -24.61
CA PRO A 324 -2.70 6.48 -25.10
C PRO A 324 -3.16 7.69 -25.92
N GLU A 325 -4.41 7.73 -26.37
CA GLU A 325 -5.03 8.91 -26.99
C GLU A 325 -5.31 10.03 -25.97
N ARG A 326 -5.37 9.72 -24.67
CA ARG A 326 -5.61 10.66 -23.57
C ARG A 326 -4.30 11.17 -22.98
N VAL A 327 -3.61 12.04 -23.75
CA VAL A 327 -2.28 12.58 -23.39
C VAL A 327 -2.26 13.29 -22.03
N GLU A 328 -3.39 13.81 -21.57
CA GLU A 328 -3.54 14.47 -20.27
C GLU A 328 -3.15 13.58 -19.08
N PHE A 329 -3.30 12.28 -19.17
CA PHE A 329 -2.84 11.36 -18.11
C PHE A 329 -1.32 11.30 -18.04
N ARG A 330 -0.64 11.25 -19.20
CA ARG A 330 0.82 11.30 -19.26
C ARG A 330 1.37 12.59 -18.68
N GLU A 331 0.76 13.71 -19.02
CA GLU A 331 1.14 15.02 -18.52
C GLU A 331 0.91 15.13 -17.01
N ALA A 332 -0.23 14.63 -16.51
CA ALA A 332 -0.51 14.59 -15.07
C ALA A 332 0.53 13.76 -14.31
N ALA A 333 0.89 12.57 -14.80
CA ALA A 333 1.93 11.75 -14.19
C ALA A 333 3.26 12.51 -14.09
N ALA A 334 3.67 13.21 -15.14
CA ALA A 334 4.89 14.03 -15.15
C ALA A 334 4.80 15.22 -14.17
N TRP A 335 3.65 15.89 -14.09
CA TRP A 335 3.46 17.02 -13.16
C TRP A 335 3.49 16.59 -11.71
N VAL A 336 2.80 15.50 -11.35
CA VAL A 336 2.84 14.96 -9.98
C VAL A 336 4.26 14.53 -9.62
N TRP A 337 4.99 13.86 -10.52
CA TRP A 337 6.39 13.51 -10.29
C TRP A 337 7.26 14.76 -10.03
N GLN A 338 7.11 15.82 -10.83
CA GLN A 338 7.85 17.06 -10.63
C GLN A 338 7.50 17.72 -9.29
N TYR A 339 6.24 17.67 -8.86
CA TYR A 339 5.82 18.14 -7.56
C TYR A 339 6.49 17.34 -6.44
N ILE A 340 6.50 16.00 -6.54
CA ILE A 340 7.20 15.13 -5.58
C ILE A 340 8.66 15.56 -5.44
N GLN A 341 9.38 15.70 -6.55
CA GLN A 341 10.80 16.08 -6.55
C GLN A 341 11.06 17.43 -5.89
N LYS A 342 10.19 18.39 -6.13
CA LYS A 342 10.38 19.78 -5.67
C LYS A 342 9.93 20.02 -4.24
N LYS A 343 8.94 19.23 -3.75
CA LYS A 343 8.20 19.56 -2.54
C LYS A 343 8.11 18.43 -1.51
N ILE A 344 7.84 17.19 -1.95
CA ILE A 344 7.62 16.06 -1.05
C ILE A 344 8.93 15.42 -0.60
N VAL A 345 9.94 15.39 -1.49
CA VAL A 345 11.27 14.87 -1.14
C VAL A 345 11.93 15.76 -0.10
N ASP A 346 12.30 15.16 1.02
CA ASP A 346 13.06 15.86 2.06
C ASP A 346 14.52 15.99 1.65
N SER A 347 14.93 17.20 1.32
CA SER A 347 16.30 17.50 0.85
C SER A 347 17.34 17.56 1.98
N ARG A 348 16.94 17.47 3.25
CA ARG A 348 17.86 17.45 4.37
C ARG A 348 18.79 16.23 4.29
N PRO A 349 20.05 16.32 4.75
CA PRO A 349 20.92 15.14 4.84
C PRO A 349 20.27 14.04 5.67
N GLY A 350 20.16 12.83 5.12
CA GLY A 350 19.47 11.71 5.77
C GLY A 350 17.95 11.78 5.73
N GLY A 351 17.37 12.71 4.96
CA GLY A 351 15.92 12.79 4.75
C GLY A 351 15.42 11.79 3.72
N GLU A 352 14.16 11.42 3.83
CA GLU A 352 13.45 10.55 2.88
C GLU A 352 12.40 11.37 2.13
N TRP A 353 11.13 11.29 2.47
CA TRP A 353 10.03 12.13 2.00
C TRP A 353 9.31 12.69 3.22
N PHE A 354 8.81 13.93 3.14
CA PHE A 354 7.89 14.44 4.16
C PHE A 354 6.61 13.62 4.17
N TRP A 355 6.02 13.43 5.35
CA TRP A 355 4.76 12.70 5.50
C TRP A 355 3.62 13.43 4.78
N ARG A 356 3.52 14.74 4.99
CA ARG A 356 2.59 15.62 4.26
C ARG A 356 3.09 17.06 4.26
N LEU A 357 2.54 17.82 3.34
CA LEU A 357 2.66 19.28 3.33
C LEU A 357 1.31 19.89 3.69
N ASN A 358 1.36 21.02 4.37
CA ASN A 358 0.22 21.90 4.62
C ASN A 358 -0.26 22.55 3.31
N SER A 359 -1.43 23.19 3.33
CA SER A 359 -2.00 23.86 2.16
C SER A 359 -1.10 25.00 1.60
N ASP A 360 -0.26 25.60 2.43
CA ASP A 360 0.73 26.59 2.03
C ASP A 360 2.02 25.99 1.43
N GLY A 361 2.11 24.66 1.35
CA GLY A 361 3.25 23.92 0.82
C GLY A 361 4.43 23.76 1.80
N THR A 362 4.27 24.11 3.07
CA THR A 362 5.26 23.84 4.13
C THR A 362 5.12 22.41 4.66
N PRO A 363 6.23 21.72 5.00
CA PRO A 363 6.17 20.43 5.66
C PRO A 363 5.47 20.50 7.02
N ASP A 364 4.60 19.53 7.29
CA ASP A 364 3.98 19.38 8.61
C ASP A 364 4.98 18.78 9.60
N ARG A 365 5.42 19.62 10.56
CA ARG A 365 6.42 19.24 11.55
C ARG A 365 5.90 18.30 12.66
N GLU A 366 4.59 18.10 12.75
CA GLU A 366 3.99 17.18 13.72
C GLU A 366 4.00 15.73 13.21
N LYS A 367 4.30 15.55 11.92
CA LYS A 367 4.32 14.23 11.29
C LYS A 367 5.72 13.63 11.27
N PRO A 368 5.88 12.35 11.68
CA PRO A 368 7.16 11.70 11.72
C PRO A 368 7.69 11.36 10.32
N THR A 369 8.98 11.12 10.21
CA THR A 369 9.61 10.61 8.98
C THR A 369 9.40 9.11 8.83
N VAL A 370 9.36 8.37 9.95
CA VAL A 370 9.09 6.92 9.98
C VAL A 370 8.08 6.61 11.07
N GLU A 371 7.08 5.84 10.72
CA GLU A 371 6.10 5.24 11.62
C GLU A 371 5.50 3.99 10.95
N PRO A 372 4.62 3.22 11.60
CA PRO A 372 4.05 2.01 11.00
C PRO A 372 3.42 2.20 9.61
N TRP A 373 2.83 3.37 9.34
CA TRP A 373 2.21 3.70 8.05
C TRP A 373 3.18 4.34 7.06
N LYS A 374 4.12 5.18 7.53
CA LYS A 374 5.13 5.87 6.72
C LYS A 374 6.37 4.99 6.55
N CYS A 375 6.41 4.26 5.45
CA CYS A 375 7.40 3.23 5.15
C CYS A 375 7.67 3.18 3.62
N PRO A 376 8.63 2.39 3.11
CA PRO A 376 9.02 2.40 1.69
C PRO A 376 8.04 1.65 0.79
N TYR A 377 6.77 1.58 1.16
CA TYR A 377 5.76 0.85 0.40
C TYR A 377 5.28 1.66 -0.80
N HIS A 378 4.61 2.80 -0.61
CA HIS A 378 4.02 3.57 -1.70
C HIS A 378 5.08 4.21 -2.61
N ASN A 379 6.03 4.95 -2.06
CA ASN A 379 7.08 5.60 -2.85
C ASN A 379 8.07 4.59 -3.46
N GLY A 380 8.40 3.54 -2.73
CA GLY A 380 9.21 2.43 -3.23
C GLY A 380 8.48 1.67 -4.34
N ARG A 381 7.18 1.35 -4.14
CA ARG A 381 6.34 0.68 -5.15
C ARG A 381 6.22 1.53 -6.42
N MET A 382 5.96 2.83 -6.27
CA MET A 382 5.93 3.76 -7.40
C MET A 382 7.22 3.67 -8.22
N CYS A 383 8.38 3.81 -7.58
CA CYS A 383 9.65 3.73 -8.28
C CYS A 383 9.87 2.37 -8.96
N LEU A 384 9.58 1.28 -8.26
CA LEU A 384 9.76 -0.08 -8.80
C LEU A 384 8.83 -0.38 -9.97
N GLU A 385 7.57 0.06 -9.92
CA GLU A 385 6.62 -0.09 -11.01
C GLU A 385 6.99 0.76 -12.22
N LEU A 386 7.45 2.00 -12.03
CA LEU A 386 7.93 2.84 -13.11
C LEU A 386 9.16 2.25 -13.81
N ILE A 387 10.07 1.63 -13.05
CA ILE A 387 11.24 0.94 -13.62
C ILE A 387 10.82 -0.31 -14.41
N ARG A 388 9.86 -1.08 -13.88
CA ARG A 388 9.37 -2.32 -14.52
C ARG A 388 8.61 -2.05 -15.81
N ARG A 389 7.76 -1.02 -15.81
CA ARG A 389 6.90 -0.64 -16.95
C ARG A 389 7.69 0.15 -18.00
N ASP A 390 8.69 0.92 -17.58
CA ASP A 390 9.47 1.84 -18.41
C ASP A 390 8.60 2.73 -19.33
N PRO A 391 7.58 3.43 -18.78
CA PRO A 391 6.62 4.15 -19.60
C PRO A 391 7.26 5.30 -20.36
N ASP A 392 6.68 5.68 -21.51
CA ASP A 392 7.13 6.80 -22.33
C ASP A 392 6.71 8.16 -21.73
N VAL A 393 7.10 8.39 -20.48
CA VAL A 393 6.88 9.61 -19.70
C VAL A 393 8.23 10.27 -19.41
N TYR A 394 8.31 11.57 -19.64
CA TYR A 394 9.53 12.37 -19.44
C TYR A 394 9.30 13.47 -18.41
N VAL A 395 10.30 13.70 -17.51
CA VAL A 395 10.24 14.61 -16.37
C VAL A 395 11.43 15.56 -16.31
#